data_78ea3c5d2acce750211c825c7152638c
#
_entry.id   78ea3c5d2acce750211c825c7152638c
#
_cell.length_a   1.000
_cell.length_b   1.000
_cell.length_c   1.000
_cell.angle_alpha   90.00
_cell.angle_beta   90.00
_cell.angle_gamma   90.00
#
_symmetry.space_group_name_H-M   'P 1'
#
loop_
_entity.id
_entity.type
_entity.pdbx_description
1 polymer ?
#
loop_
_entity_poly.entity_id
_entity_poly.type
_entity_poly.pdbx_seq_one_letter_code
_entity_poly.pdbx_strand_id
1 'polypeptide(L)'
;MTTRRLAISTLVIISLAVAGCRDREITSYKAPKDAPPPAQPAAAASNGQMPADHPPIGNGTPAATGSDMANTAMPTASGTALAWTAPSNWTPKALGTMRKGSYAIKGEGVDADLSIIALPGATGGLEANLNRWRGQVGLAPLSGQEVLAAVEKFEANGLQFTVVDYAGNGSRLIGAIVPYQGNSWFFKLMGPDALVVGQKIAFFGFLHTVKENQ
;
A
#
# COMPACT_ATOMS: atom_id res chain seq x y z
N MET A 1 15.15 4.82 -79.77
CA MET A 1 14.30 6.02 -79.81
C MET A 1 14.07 6.49 -78.41
N THR A 2 14.63 7.62 -78.10
CA THR A 2 14.83 8.22 -76.83
C THR A 2 13.64 9.12 -76.49
N THR A 3 13.05 9.04 -75.33
CA THR A 3 12.21 10.13 -74.80
C THR A 3 12.43 10.31 -73.28
N ARG A 4 13.23 11.33 -72.99
CA ARG A 4 13.39 11.94 -71.67
C ARG A 4 12.06 12.55 -71.22
N ARG A 5 11.64 12.29 -69.99
CA ARG A 5 10.62 13.09 -69.30
C ARG A 5 11.25 13.80 -68.08
N LEU A 6 11.24 15.12 -68.18
CA LEU A 6 11.63 16.06 -67.13
C LEU A 6 10.68 15.90 -65.91
N ALA A 7 11.26 15.72 -64.76
CA ALA A 7 10.55 15.87 -63.49
C ALA A 7 10.68 17.31 -62.98
N ILE A 8 9.57 18.00 -62.87
CA ILE A 8 9.49 19.34 -62.30
C ILE A 8 9.35 19.18 -60.77
N SER A 9 10.40 19.56 -60.05
CA SER A 9 10.37 19.64 -58.57
C SER A 9 9.59 20.89 -58.15
N THR A 10 8.43 20.70 -57.56
CA THR A 10 7.68 21.79 -56.92
C THR A 10 8.14 21.90 -55.46
N LEU A 11 8.89 22.93 -55.17
CA LEU A 11 9.34 23.30 -53.83
C LEU A 11 8.16 23.94 -53.06
N VAL A 12 7.57 23.21 -52.13
CA VAL A 12 6.57 23.74 -51.21
C VAL A 12 7.28 24.29 -49.97
N ILE A 13 7.32 25.61 -49.86
CA ILE A 13 7.79 26.30 -48.65
C ILE A 13 6.67 26.30 -47.63
N ILE A 14 6.79 25.47 -46.60
CA ILE A 14 5.88 25.49 -45.44
C ILE A 14 6.43 26.52 -44.44
N SER A 15 5.75 27.66 -44.36
CA SER A 15 5.99 28.65 -43.32
C SER A 15 5.53 28.13 -41.97
N LEU A 16 6.49 27.83 -41.08
CA LEU A 16 6.22 27.43 -39.70
C LEU A 16 5.86 28.68 -38.89
N ALA A 17 4.60 28.86 -38.59
CA ALA A 17 4.15 29.84 -37.61
C ALA A 17 4.56 29.36 -36.22
N VAL A 18 5.53 30.04 -35.61
CA VAL A 18 5.92 29.84 -34.21
C VAL A 18 4.83 30.43 -33.33
N ALA A 19 3.90 29.60 -32.87
CA ALA A 19 2.99 29.94 -31.80
C ALA A 19 3.78 29.92 -30.48
N GLY A 20 4.06 31.13 -29.94
CA GLY A 20 4.76 31.31 -28.68
C GLY A 20 4.00 30.59 -27.54
N CYS A 21 4.70 29.70 -26.87
CA CYS A 21 4.28 29.20 -25.57
C CYS A 21 4.24 30.38 -24.60
N ARG A 22 3.06 30.74 -24.11
CA ARG A 22 2.92 31.59 -22.94
C ARG A 22 3.42 30.78 -21.74
N ASP A 23 4.56 31.20 -21.21
CA ASP A 23 5.00 30.79 -19.89
C ASP A 23 3.88 31.11 -18.90
N ARG A 24 3.33 30.08 -18.28
CA ARG A 24 2.51 30.24 -17.08
C ARG A 24 3.47 30.68 -15.99
N GLU A 25 3.51 31.98 -15.73
CA GLU A 25 4.17 32.55 -14.58
C GLU A 25 3.59 31.87 -13.31
N ILE A 26 4.43 31.09 -12.65
CA ILE A 26 4.08 30.47 -11.37
C ILE A 26 4.17 31.58 -10.34
N THR A 27 3.05 32.25 -10.08
CA THR A 27 2.91 33.18 -8.96
C THR A 27 3.00 32.36 -7.68
N SER A 28 4.21 32.29 -7.09
CA SER A 28 4.39 31.75 -5.75
C SER A 28 3.69 32.66 -4.75
N TYR A 29 2.53 32.22 -4.27
CA TYR A 29 1.85 32.89 -3.17
C TYR A 29 2.58 32.60 -1.87
N LYS A 30 3.30 33.57 -1.33
CA LYS A 30 3.74 33.52 0.08
C LYS A 30 2.52 33.87 0.94
N ALA A 31 1.89 32.86 1.52
CA ALA A 31 0.93 33.10 2.59
C ALA A 31 1.63 33.86 3.72
N PRO A 32 1.05 34.97 4.22
CA PRO A 32 1.56 35.58 5.43
C PRO A 32 1.55 34.51 6.53
N LYS A 33 2.69 34.31 7.18
CA LYS A 33 2.75 33.45 8.38
C LYS A 33 1.89 34.17 9.41
N ASP A 34 0.80 33.55 9.85
CA ASP A 34 -0.03 34.10 10.91
C ASP A 34 0.85 34.55 12.06
N ALA A 35 0.66 35.78 12.52
CA ALA A 35 1.38 36.29 13.66
C ALA A 35 1.14 35.34 14.85
N PRO A 36 2.17 34.98 15.62
CA PRO A 36 1.94 34.15 16.79
C PRO A 36 0.91 34.85 17.70
N PRO A 37 -0.05 34.10 18.25
CA PRO A 37 -1.03 34.66 19.14
C PRO A 37 -0.31 35.44 20.26
N PRO A 38 -0.85 36.56 20.73
CA PRO A 38 -0.24 37.36 21.78
C PRO A 38 0.02 36.45 22.99
N ALA A 39 1.24 36.54 23.52
CA ALA A 39 1.65 35.76 24.68
C ALA A 39 0.64 36.02 25.82
N GLN A 40 -0.13 35.02 26.18
CA GLN A 40 -0.95 35.07 27.39
C GLN A 40 0.00 35.28 28.57
N PRO A 41 -0.30 36.18 29.50
CA PRO A 41 0.47 36.33 30.73
C PRO A 41 0.49 34.97 31.42
N ALA A 42 1.67 34.51 31.83
CA ALA A 42 1.85 33.30 32.58
C ALA A 42 0.90 33.30 33.77
N ALA A 43 -0.16 32.48 33.68
CA ALA A 43 -1.03 32.22 34.79
C ALA A 43 -0.18 31.53 35.86
N ALA A 44 -0.09 32.15 37.05
CA ALA A 44 0.54 31.61 38.22
C ALA A 44 0.07 30.17 38.42
N ALA A 45 1.03 29.29 38.71
CA ALA A 45 0.79 27.90 39.02
C ALA A 45 -0.33 27.78 40.06
N SER A 46 -1.57 27.52 39.64
CA SER A 46 -2.65 27.15 40.50
C SER A 46 -2.68 25.62 40.60
N ASN A 47 -2.54 25.16 41.81
CA ASN A 47 -2.68 23.79 42.25
C ASN A 47 -3.76 23.04 41.44
N GLY A 48 -3.36 22.05 40.71
CA GLY A 48 -4.00 20.84 40.17
C GLY A 48 -5.52 20.68 40.14
N GLN A 49 -6.32 21.75 40.05
CA GLN A 49 -7.75 21.68 39.96
C GLN A 49 -8.20 22.01 38.53
N MET A 50 -8.66 20.99 37.83
CA MET A 50 -9.26 21.16 36.49
C MET A 50 -10.62 21.90 36.63
N PRO A 51 -11.00 22.69 35.60
CA PRO A 51 -12.33 23.31 35.52
C PRO A 51 -13.43 22.28 35.64
N ALA A 52 -14.59 22.67 36.26
CA ALA A 52 -15.70 21.79 36.61
C ALA A 52 -16.41 21.12 35.39
N ASP A 53 -16.14 21.56 34.16
CA ASP A 53 -16.75 21.04 32.93
C ASP A 53 -15.90 19.98 32.21
N HIS A 54 -14.84 19.48 32.84
CA HIS A 54 -14.06 18.40 32.25
C HIS A 54 -14.64 17.03 32.60
N PRO A 55 -14.90 16.12 31.63
CA PRO A 55 -15.31 14.76 31.97
C PRO A 55 -14.27 14.10 32.88
N PRO A 56 -14.67 13.31 33.90
CA PRO A 56 -13.74 12.69 34.84
C PRO A 56 -12.78 11.76 34.08
N ILE A 57 -11.50 12.07 34.15
CA ILE A 57 -10.44 11.14 33.71
C ILE A 57 -10.27 10.16 34.87
N GLY A 58 -10.67 8.91 34.65
CA GLY A 58 -10.41 7.84 35.60
C GLY A 58 -8.92 7.75 35.91
N ASN A 59 -8.59 7.40 37.17
CA ASN A 59 -7.24 7.17 37.68
C ASN A 59 -6.53 6.09 36.81
N GLY A 60 -5.99 6.49 35.68
CA GLY A 60 -5.14 5.68 34.84
C GLY A 60 -3.68 5.90 35.24
N THR A 61 -2.98 4.84 35.46
CA THR A 61 -1.52 4.71 35.62
C THR A 61 -0.80 5.63 34.63
N PRO A 62 0.34 6.25 35.00
CA PRO A 62 1.05 7.17 34.10
C PRO A 62 1.33 6.50 32.75
N ALA A 63 0.82 7.11 31.68
CA ALA A 63 1.06 6.65 30.32
C ALA A 63 2.57 6.70 30.02
N ALA A 64 3.13 5.55 29.70
CA ALA A 64 4.45 5.48 29.13
C ALA A 64 4.47 6.31 27.83
N THR A 65 5.37 7.25 27.76
CA THR A 65 5.69 8.03 26.56
C THR A 65 6.34 7.12 25.53
N GLY A 66 5.53 6.46 24.75
CA GLY A 66 5.91 5.75 23.56
C GLY A 66 4.74 5.84 22.60
N SER A 67 4.96 6.49 21.49
CA SER A 67 3.97 6.60 20.40
C SER A 67 3.67 5.23 19.82
N ASP A 68 2.85 4.46 20.53
CA ASP A 68 2.50 3.10 20.17
C ASP A 68 1.30 3.11 19.20
N MET A 69 1.53 3.72 18.01
CA MET A 69 0.62 3.57 16.88
C MET A 69 0.51 2.10 16.42
N ALA A 70 1.37 1.23 16.94
CA ALA A 70 1.32 -0.21 16.67
C ALA A 70 0.12 -0.90 17.35
N ASN A 71 -0.43 -0.31 18.41
CA ASN A 71 -1.56 -0.86 19.17
C ASN A 71 -2.91 -0.15 18.90
N THR A 72 -2.96 0.81 17.99
CA THR A 72 -4.25 1.37 17.56
C THR A 72 -5.03 0.29 16.83
N ALA A 73 -6.11 -0.20 17.43
CA ALA A 73 -7.00 -1.16 16.79
C ALA A 73 -7.60 -0.54 15.53
N MET A 74 -7.03 -0.88 14.38
CA MET A 74 -7.64 -0.53 13.09
C MET A 74 -8.91 -1.36 12.91
N PRO A 75 -10.02 -0.77 12.45
CA PRO A 75 -11.22 -1.53 12.19
C PRO A 75 -10.91 -2.64 11.18
N THR A 76 -11.08 -3.90 11.59
CA THR A 76 -11.02 -5.04 10.68
C THR A 76 -12.37 -5.17 9.98
N ALA A 77 -12.36 -5.63 8.72
CA ALA A 77 -13.59 -5.83 7.98
C ALA A 77 -14.52 -6.79 8.75
N SER A 78 -15.76 -6.36 8.97
CA SER A 78 -16.84 -7.20 9.44
C SER A 78 -17.68 -7.63 8.22
N GLY A 79 -18.15 -8.86 8.20
CA GLY A 79 -19.00 -9.38 7.12
C GLY A 79 -18.60 -10.80 6.71
N THR A 80 -19.14 -11.25 5.58
CA THR A 80 -18.87 -12.59 5.05
C THR A 80 -17.37 -12.72 4.79
N ALA A 81 -16.74 -13.65 5.47
CA ALA A 81 -15.31 -13.88 5.35
C ALA A 81 -14.99 -14.67 4.08
N LEU A 82 -13.84 -14.43 3.48
CA LEU A 82 -13.27 -15.36 2.53
C LEU A 82 -12.76 -16.61 3.26
N ALA A 83 -12.92 -17.76 2.62
CA ALA A 83 -12.35 -19.04 3.06
C ALA A 83 -11.19 -19.42 2.14
N TRP A 84 -10.24 -20.19 2.67
CA TRP A 84 -9.07 -20.70 1.93
C TRP A 84 -8.57 -22.01 2.52
N THR A 85 -7.77 -22.73 1.73
CA THR A 85 -7.06 -23.92 2.18
C THR A 85 -5.57 -23.68 2.08
N ALA A 86 -4.89 -23.65 3.22
CA ALA A 86 -3.44 -23.47 3.26
C ALA A 86 -2.72 -24.77 2.90
N PRO A 87 -1.54 -24.73 2.25
CA PRO A 87 -0.67 -25.87 2.07
C PRO A 87 -0.35 -26.55 3.40
N SER A 88 -0.26 -27.87 3.41
CA SER A 88 -0.07 -28.68 4.64
C SER A 88 1.27 -28.42 5.34
N ASN A 89 2.27 -27.94 4.60
CA ASN A 89 3.59 -27.58 5.13
C ASN A 89 3.66 -26.16 5.73
N TRP A 90 2.56 -25.38 5.67
CA TRP A 90 2.47 -24.09 6.34
C TRP A 90 1.87 -24.25 7.74
N THR A 91 2.58 -23.77 8.74
CA THR A 91 2.16 -23.92 10.14
C THR A 91 1.27 -22.73 10.56
N PRO A 92 0.01 -22.97 10.96
CA PRO A 92 -0.85 -21.90 11.47
C PRO A 92 -0.20 -21.22 12.68
N LYS A 93 -0.37 -19.88 12.75
CA LYS A 93 0.06 -19.05 13.88
C LYS A 93 -1.16 -18.46 14.59
N ALA A 94 -0.99 -18.10 15.84
CA ALA A 94 -1.98 -17.33 16.57
C ALA A 94 -2.34 -16.03 15.83
N LEU A 95 -3.63 -15.72 15.76
CA LEU A 95 -4.12 -14.52 15.11
C LEU A 95 -3.93 -13.32 16.03
N GLY A 96 -3.25 -12.28 15.54
CA GLY A 96 -3.34 -10.95 16.16
C GLY A 96 -4.66 -10.27 15.79
N THR A 97 -4.94 -9.14 16.42
CA THR A 97 -6.20 -8.41 16.29
C THR A 97 -6.63 -8.05 14.87
N MET A 98 -5.66 -7.87 13.95
CA MET A 98 -5.92 -7.46 12.56
C MET A 98 -5.84 -8.61 11.56
N ARG A 99 -5.28 -9.76 11.94
CA ARG A 99 -5.07 -10.89 11.02
C ARG A 99 -6.31 -11.77 10.95
N LYS A 100 -6.76 -12.06 9.74
CA LYS A 100 -7.78 -13.07 9.45
C LYS A 100 -7.17 -14.46 9.25
N GLY A 101 -5.89 -14.51 8.86
CA GLY A 101 -5.08 -15.72 8.74
C GLY A 101 -3.62 -15.41 8.97
N SER A 102 -2.88 -16.37 9.51
CA SER A 102 -1.45 -16.23 9.81
C SER A 102 -0.76 -17.60 9.77
N TYR A 103 0.34 -17.70 9.01
CA TYR A 103 1.08 -18.94 8.84
C TYR A 103 2.58 -18.67 8.87
N ALA A 104 3.33 -19.58 9.48
CA ALA A 104 4.78 -19.66 9.35
C ALA A 104 5.14 -20.70 8.31
N ILE A 105 6.08 -20.36 7.45
CA ILE A 105 6.68 -21.28 6.49
C ILE A 105 8.13 -21.49 6.92
N LYS A 106 8.46 -22.73 7.29
CA LYS A 106 9.77 -23.08 7.84
C LYS A 106 10.88 -22.89 6.82
N GLY A 107 11.96 -22.22 7.25
CA GLY A 107 13.18 -22.02 6.50
C GLY A 107 14.41 -22.49 7.28
N GLU A 108 15.57 -22.48 6.65
CA GLU A 108 16.85 -22.74 7.29
C GLU A 108 17.29 -21.48 8.07
N GLY A 109 16.90 -21.40 9.34
CA GLY A 109 17.24 -20.31 10.27
C GLY A 109 16.12 -19.26 10.42
N VAL A 110 15.62 -18.67 9.35
CA VAL A 110 14.56 -17.65 9.38
C VAL A 110 13.34 -18.14 8.61
N ASP A 111 12.18 -18.14 9.26
CA ASP A 111 10.91 -18.51 8.65
C ASP A 111 10.38 -17.40 7.76
N ALA A 112 9.57 -17.75 6.75
CA ALA A 112 8.71 -16.79 6.08
C ALA A 112 7.35 -16.69 6.77
N ASP A 113 6.70 -15.53 6.67
CA ASP A 113 5.41 -15.22 7.28
C ASP A 113 4.37 -14.96 6.20
N LEU A 114 3.27 -15.69 6.23
CA LEU A 114 2.07 -15.36 5.49
C LEU A 114 1.09 -14.65 6.43
N SER A 115 0.68 -13.46 6.06
CA SER A 115 -0.36 -12.71 6.73
C SER A 115 -1.55 -12.44 5.82
N ILE A 116 -2.76 -12.61 6.35
CA ILE A 116 -4.02 -12.29 5.67
C ILE A 116 -4.74 -11.26 6.51
N ILE A 117 -5.01 -10.09 5.95
CA ILE A 117 -5.74 -9.02 6.60
C ILE A 117 -6.87 -8.52 5.69
N ALA A 118 -7.93 -8.00 6.28
CA ALA A 118 -9.02 -7.37 5.56
C ALA A 118 -9.29 -5.99 6.16
N LEU A 119 -9.33 -4.98 5.31
CA LEU A 119 -9.57 -3.59 5.69
C LEU A 119 -10.77 -3.03 4.95
N PRO A 120 -11.58 -2.15 5.58
CA PRO A 120 -12.74 -1.55 4.94
C PRO A 120 -12.35 -0.68 3.73
N GLY A 121 -13.15 -0.73 2.68
CA GLY A 121 -12.97 0.08 1.47
C GLY A 121 -11.68 -0.21 0.71
N ALA A 122 -11.28 0.75 -0.12
CA ALA A 122 -10.00 0.76 -0.85
C ALA A 122 -8.90 1.43 -0.01
N THR A 123 -8.74 1.00 1.24
CA THR A 123 -7.88 1.65 2.23
C THR A 123 -6.46 1.90 1.69
N GLY A 124 -6.09 3.18 1.59
CA GLY A 124 -4.80 3.65 1.10
C GLY A 124 -4.62 3.61 -0.43
N GLY A 125 -5.54 3.01 -1.19
CA GLY A 125 -5.41 2.82 -2.63
C GLY A 125 -4.31 1.82 -3.04
N LEU A 126 -4.30 1.42 -4.31
CA LEU A 126 -3.37 0.43 -4.84
C LEU A 126 -1.92 0.91 -4.74
N GLU A 127 -1.63 2.09 -5.26
CA GLU A 127 -0.26 2.65 -5.32
C GLU A 127 0.40 2.73 -3.94
N ALA A 128 -0.28 3.31 -2.95
CA ALA A 128 0.27 3.45 -1.60
C ALA A 128 0.50 2.10 -0.92
N ASN A 129 -0.40 1.11 -1.14
CA ASN A 129 -0.24 -0.23 -0.60
C ASN A 129 0.97 -0.95 -1.22
N LEU A 130 1.13 -0.89 -2.54
CA LEU A 130 2.26 -1.50 -3.24
C LEU A 130 3.58 -0.82 -2.87
N ASN A 131 3.61 0.50 -2.76
CA ASN A 131 4.81 1.24 -2.34
C ASN A 131 5.18 0.93 -0.88
N ARG A 132 4.21 0.73 0.01
CA ARG A 132 4.48 0.24 1.37
C ARG A 132 5.12 -1.15 1.35
N TRP A 133 4.67 -2.05 0.48
CA TRP A 133 5.25 -3.38 0.32
C TRP A 133 6.65 -3.32 -0.28
N ARG A 134 6.88 -2.45 -1.28
CA ARG A 134 8.21 -2.20 -1.84
C ARG A 134 9.20 -1.73 -0.76
N GLY A 135 8.79 -0.78 0.07
CA GLY A 135 9.60 -0.29 1.19
C GLY A 135 9.99 -1.38 2.19
N GLN A 136 9.14 -2.40 2.40
CA GLN A 136 9.44 -3.53 3.31
C GLN A 136 10.62 -4.39 2.83
N VAL A 137 10.90 -4.42 1.54
CA VAL A 137 12.06 -5.10 0.96
C VAL A 137 13.14 -4.12 0.48
N GLY A 138 13.05 -2.85 0.88
CA GLY A 138 14.07 -1.83 0.61
C GLY A 138 14.08 -1.30 -0.83
N LEU A 139 12.97 -1.40 -1.56
CA LEU A 139 12.84 -0.85 -2.90
C LEU A 139 12.28 0.58 -2.87
N ALA A 140 12.74 1.42 -3.78
CA ALA A 140 12.21 2.76 -3.99
C ALA A 140 10.72 2.71 -4.43
N PRO A 141 9.91 3.72 -4.08
CA PRO A 141 8.54 3.79 -4.54
C PRO A 141 8.45 3.94 -6.06
N LEU A 142 7.32 3.49 -6.63
CA LEU A 142 6.94 3.69 -8.02
C LEU A 142 5.83 4.73 -8.12
N SER A 143 5.75 5.44 -9.23
CA SER A 143 4.63 6.32 -9.57
C SER A 143 3.51 5.58 -10.30
N GLY A 144 2.32 6.19 -10.40
CA GLY A 144 1.09 5.56 -10.85
C GLY A 144 1.17 4.64 -12.07
N GLN A 145 1.82 5.06 -13.17
CA GLN A 145 1.96 4.22 -14.38
C GLN A 145 2.90 3.03 -14.17
N GLU A 146 3.99 3.23 -13.45
CA GLU A 146 4.94 2.17 -13.13
C GLU A 146 4.32 1.12 -12.19
N VAL A 147 3.47 1.57 -11.26
CA VAL A 147 2.69 0.66 -10.39
C VAL A 147 1.79 -0.24 -11.22
N LEU A 148 1.07 0.32 -12.21
CA LEU A 148 0.19 -0.45 -13.07
C LEU A 148 0.93 -1.46 -13.95
N ALA A 149 2.16 -1.13 -14.37
CA ALA A 149 3.02 -2.03 -15.14
C ALA A 149 3.64 -3.15 -14.28
N ALA A 150 3.75 -2.95 -12.97
CA ALA A 150 4.38 -3.87 -12.04
C ALA A 150 3.43 -4.92 -11.45
N VAL A 151 2.14 -4.88 -11.79
CA VAL A 151 1.14 -5.81 -11.25
C VAL A 151 0.77 -6.89 -12.26
N GLU A 152 0.58 -8.10 -11.75
CA GLU A 152 -0.04 -9.22 -12.45
C GLU A 152 -1.48 -9.37 -11.97
N LYS A 153 -2.40 -9.69 -12.86
CA LYS A 153 -3.82 -9.91 -12.52
C LYS A 153 -4.26 -11.29 -12.98
N PHE A 154 -5.01 -11.96 -12.13
CA PHE A 154 -5.71 -13.18 -12.50
C PHE A 154 -7.06 -13.29 -11.77
N GLU A 155 -7.89 -14.20 -12.22
CA GLU A 155 -9.18 -14.50 -11.61
C GLU A 155 -9.22 -15.95 -11.11
N ALA A 156 -9.76 -16.14 -9.92
CA ALA A 156 -10.07 -17.46 -9.38
C ALA A 156 -11.32 -17.38 -8.50
N ASN A 157 -12.23 -18.36 -8.64
CA ASN A 157 -13.47 -18.46 -7.86
C ASN A 157 -14.33 -17.18 -7.86
N GLY A 158 -14.35 -16.43 -8.98
CA GLY A 158 -15.06 -15.16 -9.11
C GLY A 158 -14.37 -13.98 -8.42
N LEU A 159 -13.16 -14.15 -7.90
CA LEU A 159 -12.37 -13.10 -7.24
C LEU A 159 -11.25 -12.60 -8.17
N GLN A 160 -11.09 -11.28 -8.26
CA GLN A 160 -10.04 -10.62 -9.03
C GLN A 160 -8.83 -10.36 -8.14
N PHE A 161 -7.70 -10.98 -8.46
CA PHE A 161 -6.44 -10.82 -7.73
C PHE A 161 -5.51 -9.84 -8.46
N THR A 162 -4.97 -8.89 -7.72
CA THR A 162 -3.85 -8.04 -8.14
C THR A 162 -2.62 -8.47 -7.38
N VAL A 163 -1.61 -9.01 -8.07
CA VAL A 163 -0.44 -9.66 -7.46
C VAL A 163 0.83 -8.91 -7.80
N VAL A 164 1.76 -8.89 -6.85
CA VAL A 164 3.11 -8.36 -7.02
C VAL A 164 4.13 -9.32 -6.42
N ASP A 165 5.34 -9.27 -6.96
CA ASP A 165 6.50 -10.03 -6.51
C ASP A 165 7.71 -9.09 -6.44
N TYR A 166 8.13 -8.76 -5.23
CA TYR A 166 9.20 -7.80 -4.95
C TYR A 166 10.35 -8.47 -4.22
N ALA A 167 11.57 -8.31 -4.73
CA ALA A 167 12.79 -8.79 -4.07
C ALA A 167 13.75 -7.62 -3.82
N GLY A 168 14.34 -7.58 -2.63
CA GLY A 168 15.33 -6.58 -2.25
C GLY A 168 15.92 -6.87 -0.89
N ASN A 169 17.17 -6.44 -0.66
CA ASN A 169 17.89 -6.59 0.59
C ASN A 169 17.88 -8.03 1.15
N GLY A 170 17.99 -9.05 0.27
CA GLY A 170 17.98 -10.46 0.68
C GLY A 170 16.61 -11.00 1.11
N SER A 171 15.56 -10.21 1.00
CA SER A 171 14.18 -10.55 1.31
C SER A 171 13.30 -10.49 0.07
N ARG A 172 12.22 -11.26 0.08
CA ARG A 172 11.18 -11.22 -0.95
C ARG A 172 9.80 -11.08 -0.31
N LEU A 173 8.94 -10.36 -1.00
CA LEU A 173 7.53 -10.22 -0.68
C LEU A 173 6.72 -10.55 -1.92
N ILE A 174 5.84 -11.55 -1.82
CA ILE A 174 4.79 -11.81 -2.81
C ILE A 174 3.48 -11.42 -2.16
N GLY A 175 2.76 -10.50 -2.78
CA GLY A 175 1.52 -9.97 -2.22
C GLY A 175 0.38 -10.04 -3.20
N ALA A 176 -0.84 -10.30 -2.71
CA ALA A 176 -2.07 -10.25 -3.49
C ALA A 176 -3.09 -9.34 -2.80
N ILE A 177 -3.79 -8.53 -3.58
CA ILE A 177 -4.90 -7.69 -3.14
C ILE A 177 -6.17 -8.15 -3.85
N VAL A 178 -7.23 -8.33 -3.07
CA VAL A 178 -8.55 -8.76 -3.56
C VAL A 178 -9.61 -7.81 -3.01
N PRO A 179 -10.29 -7.03 -3.84
CA PRO A 179 -11.52 -6.34 -3.42
C PRO A 179 -12.65 -7.36 -3.27
N TYR A 180 -13.31 -7.36 -2.12
CA TYR A 180 -14.43 -8.25 -1.86
C TYR A 180 -15.43 -7.62 -0.88
N GLN A 181 -16.69 -7.51 -1.28
CA GLN A 181 -17.79 -6.96 -0.48
C GLN A 181 -17.46 -5.67 0.27
N GLY A 182 -16.96 -4.66 -0.46
CA GLY A 182 -16.63 -3.36 0.12
C GLY A 182 -15.37 -3.33 0.99
N ASN A 183 -14.60 -4.42 1.02
CA ASN A 183 -13.33 -4.54 1.74
C ASN A 183 -12.18 -4.82 0.78
N SER A 184 -10.96 -4.49 1.19
CA SER A 184 -9.74 -4.93 0.52
C SER A 184 -9.07 -6.01 1.37
N TRP A 185 -8.87 -7.17 0.77
CA TRP A 185 -8.17 -8.30 1.37
C TRP A 185 -6.73 -8.33 0.88
N PHE A 186 -5.81 -8.49 1.80
CA PHE A 186 -4.38 -8.48 1.56
C PHE A 186 -3.80 -9.82 2.00
N PHE A 187 -3.25 -10.56 1.05
CA PHE A 187 -2.51 -11.80 1.26
C PHE A 187 -1.03 -11.48 1.04
N LYS A 188 -0.19 -11.60 2.07
CA LYS A 188 1.21 -11.23 1.97
C LYS A 188 2.11 -12.32 2.52
N LEU A 189 2.92 -12.92 1.65
CA LEU A 189 4.01 -13.81 1.98
C LEU A 189 5.32 -13.03 1.96
N MET A 190 6.08 -13.04 3.06
CA MET A 190 7.34 -12.31 3.16
C MET A 190 8.36 -13.11 3.97
N GLY A 191 9.62 -13.10 3.56
CA GLY A 191 10.73 -13.78 4.22
C GLY A 191 12.03 -13.73 3.44
N PRO A 192 13.00 -14.57 3.76
CA PRO A 192 14.23 -14.72 2.99
C PRO A 192 13.95 -14.99 1.51
N ASP A 193 14.69 -14.34 0.61
CA ASP A 193 14.42 -14.38 -0.84
C ASP A 193 14.33 -15.81 -1.37
N ALA A 194 15.33 -16.65 -1.13
CA ALA A 194 15.37 -18.03 -1.61
C ALA A 194 14.18 -18.87 -1.11
N LEU A 195 13.80 -18.69 0.17
CA LEU A 195 12.66 -19.41 0.75
C LEU A 195 11.35 -19.00 0.07
N VAL A 196 11.11 -17.69 -0.09
CA VAL A 196 9.87 -17.19 -0.68
C VAL A 196 9.79 -17.54 -2.16
N VAL A 197 10.89 -17.48 -2.91
CA VAL A 197 10.95 -17.98 -4.30
C VAL A 197 10.51 -19.44 -4.37
N GLY A 198 11.02 -20.30 -3.50
CA GLY A 198 10.64 -21.72 -3.44
C GLY A 198 9.15 -21.94 -3.10
N GLN A 199 8.51 -20.97 -2.47
CA GLN A 199 7.09 -21.02 -2.10
C GLN A 199 6.16 -20.36 -3.14
N LYS A 200 6.68 -19.76 -4.20
CA LYS A 200 5.86 -19.01 -5.17
C LYS A 200 4.73 -19.86 -5.75
N ILE A 201 5.00 -21.06 -6.21
CA ILE A 201 3.99 -21.97 -6.77
C ILE A 201 2.94 -22.34 -5.71
N ALA A 202 3.37 -22.65 -4.49
CA ALA A 202 2.47 -22.97 -3.39
C ALA A 202 1.59 -21.77 -3.00
N PHE A 203 2.14 -20.56 -3.03
CA PHE A 203 1.39 -19.34 -2.75
C PHE A 203 0.31 -19.06 -3.82
N PHE A 204 0.63 -19.22 -5.11
CA PHE A 204 -0.39 -19.09 -6.17
C PHE A 204 -1.44 -20.21 -6.05
N GLY A 205 -1.04 -21.44 -5.82
CA GLY A 205 -1.96 -22.55 -5.54
C GLY A 205 -2.89 -22.24 -4.36
N PHE A 206 -2.35 -21.66 -3.28
CA PHE A 206 -3.13 -21.20 -2.14
C PHE A 206 -4.14 -20.11 -2.55
N LEU A 207 -3.74 -19.10 -3.33
CA LEU A 207 -4.65 -18.05 -3.81
C LEU A 207 -5.80 -18.63 -4.63
N HIS A 208 -5.57 -19.69 -5.42
CA HIS A 208 -6.62 -20.39 -6.16
C HIS A 208 -7.63 -21.13 -5.26
N THR A 209 -7.30 -21.39 -3.99
CA THR A 209 -8.26 -21.96 -3.03
C THR A 209 -9.14 -20.90 -2.36
N VAL A 210 -8.78 -19.62 -2.48
CA VAL A 210 -9.54 -18.53 -1.86
C VAL A 210 -10.92 -18.41 -2.53
N LYS A 211 -11.95 -18.42 -1.73
CA LYS A 211 -13.33 -18.34 -2.19
C LYS A 211 -14.22 -17.70 -1.15
N GLU A 212 -15.43 -17.36 -1.54
CA GLU A 212 -16.47 -16.91 -0.62
C GLU A 212 -16.78 -17.99 0.43
N ASN A 213 -16.87 -17.58 1.69
CA ASN A 213 -17.32 -18.47 2.76
C ASN A 213 -18.84 -18.54 2.74
N GLN A 214 -19.37 -19.70 2.36
CA GLN A 214 -20.82 -19.98 2.29
C GLN A 214 -21.37 -20.27 3.69
#